data_791722767a8344be66062ad9b71f59d4
#
_entry.id   791722767a8344be66062ad9b71f59d4
#
_cell.length_a   1.000
_cell.length_b   1.000
_cell.length_c   1.000
_cell.angle_alpha   90.00
_cell.angle_beta   90.00
_cell.angle_gamma   90.00
#
_symmetry.space_group_name_H-M   'P 1'
#
loop_
_entity.id
_entity.type
_entity.pdbx_description
1 polymer ?
#
loop_
_entity_poly.entity_id
_entity_poly.type
_entity_poly.pdbx_seq_one_letter_code
_entity_poly.pdbx_strand_id
1 'polypeptide(L)'
;MIIKIWGSRGSIPVSGKEYLKYGGDTTCLEIRTKSDDIIIVDAGTGIRRLGNQLAKEKRRDLNFIFTHAHWDHVMGFPFFKPLYYKSTHIQLHRCPYHSKFVETILSKLMAPPNFPVKYADITAQLSYPVTFPTEFEIGSVSVVPVALSHPNGGSGYKFIEDGKSFVFLTDNELGYIHPGGLTFDDYLEFAGAYRF
;
A
#
# COMPACT_ATOMS: atom_id res chain seq x y z
N MET A 1 -6.95 -15.14 4.72
CA MET A 1 -6.21 -13.88 5.00
C MET A 1 -6.78 -13.14 6.20
N ILE A 2 -5.94 -12.37 6.89
CA ILE A 2 -6.32 -11.45 7.97
C ILE A 2 -5.97 -10.03 7.50
N ILE A 3 -6.94 -9.11 7.54
CA ILE A 3 -6.75 -7.73 7.10
C ILE A 3 -6.81 -6.84 8.32
N LYS A 4 -5.80 -5.98 8.49
CA LYS A 4 -5.74 -5.01 9.57
C LYS A 4 -5.47 -3.61 9.03
N ILE A 5 -6.33 -2.67 9.38
CA ILE A 5 -6.20 -1.27 8.99
C ILE A 5 -5.40 -0.54 10.07
N TRP A 6 -4.25 0.02 9.69
CA TRP A 6 -3.37 0.79 10.56
C TRP A 6 -3.59 2.29 10.43
N GLY A 7 -4.13 2.71 9.30
CA GLY A 7 -4.54 4.06 9.02
C GLY A 7 -5.53 4.09 7.88
N SER A 8 -6.51 4.97 7.97
CA SER A 8 -7.59 5.14 6.96
C SER A 8 -7.95 6.60 6.73
N ARG A 9 -7.16 7.53 7.28
CA ARG A 9 -7.38 8.96 7.07
C ARG A 9 -6.83 9.37 5.70
N GLY A 10 -7.60 10.16 4.95
CA GLY A 10 -7.13 10.78 3.71
C GLY A 10 -6.47 12.14 3.93
N SER A 11 -5.64 12.55 3.01
CA SER A 11 -4.94 13.82 2.86
C SER A 11 -3.85 14.10 3.88
N ILE A 12 -4.14 14.23 5.15
CA ILE A 12 -3.15 14.50 6.21
C ILE A 12 -3.50 13.76 7.51
N PRO A 13 -2.52 13.40 8.32
CA PRO A 13 -2.80 12.85 9.64
C PRO A 13 -3.42 13.92 10.55
N VAL A 14 -4.33 13.49 11.41
CA VAL A 14 -5.03 14.36 12.35
C VAL A 14 -4.99 13.79 13.77
N SER A 15 -5.18 14.65 14.75
CA SER A 15 -5.28 14.27 16.16
C SER A 15 -6.44 15.02 16.82
N GLY A 16 -7.01 14.43 17.87
CA GLY A 16 -8.13 15.02 18.59
C GLY A 16 -9.15 13.98 19.01
N LYS A 17 -10.03 14.35 19.92
CA LYS A 17 -11.08 13.45 20.44
C LYS A 17 -12.08 13.03 19.37
N GLU A 18 -12.30 13.88 18.37
CA GLU A 18 -13.21 13.67 17.23
C GLU A 18 -12.73 12.56 16.28
N TYR A 19 -11.44 12.20 16.33
CA TYR A 19 -10.87 11.17 15.47
C TYR A 19 -10.68 9.81 16.15
N LEU A 20 -11.10 9.65 17.39
CA LEU A 20 -10.86 8.41 18.15
C LEU A 20 -11.57 7.18 17.58
N LYS A 21 -12.66 7.36 16.86
CA LYS A 21 -13.45 6.23 16.31
C LYS A 21 -12.68 5.44 15.26
N TYR A 22 -12.03 6.10 14.31
CA TYR A 22 -11.31 5.46 13.21
C TYR A 22 -9.80 5.72 13.24
N GLY A 23 -9.35 6.61 14.13
CA GLY A 23 -7.97 7.08 14.22
C GLY A 23 -7.67 8.21 13.24
N GLY A 24 -6.51 8.83 13.40
CA GLY A 24 -6.06 9.94 12.59
C GLY A 24 -4.83 9.63 11.74
N ASP A 25 -4.37 8.37 11.71
CA ASP A 25 -3.26 7.94 10.87
C ASP A 25 -3.71 7.78 9.41
N THR A 26 -2.86 8.16 8.45
CA THR A 26 -3.13 8.03 7.03
C THR A 26 -2.89 6.61 6.54
N THR A 27 -3.30 6.36 5.29
CA THR A 27 -3.53 5.04 4.69
C THR A 27 -2.38 4.05 4.87
N CYS A 28 -2.67 2.95 5.55
CA CYS A 28 -1.78 1.80 5.66
C CYS A 28 -2.58 0.55 6.04
N LEU A 29 -2.49 -0.49 5.23
CA LEU A 29 -3.09 -1.80 5.50
C LEU A 29 -2.01 -2.86 5.68
N GLU A 30 -2.31 -3.83 6.54
CA GLU A 30 -1.57 -5.08 6.67
C GLU A 30 -2.48 -6.23 6.27
N ILE A 31 -2.01 -7.09 5.37
CA ILE A 31 -2.66 -8.36 5.04
C ILE A 31 -1.71 -9.47 5.42
N ARG A 32 -2.16 -10.39 6.27
CA ARG A 32 -1.45 -11.62 6.58
C ARG A 32 -2.11 -12.77 5.83
N THR A 33 -1.32 -13.42 5.01
CA THR A 33 -1.75 -14.57 4.23
C THR A 33 -1.84 -15.82 5.10
N LYS A 34 -2.46 -16.87 4.59
CA LYS A 34 -2.53 -18.18 5.25
C LYS A 34 -1.16 -18.88 5.28
N SER A 35 -0.30 -18.57 4.31
CA SER A 35 1.11 -18.97 4.26
C SER A 35 2.03 -18.13 5.16
N ASP A 36 1.46 -17.24 5.97
CA ASP A 36 2.14 -16.37 6.93
C ASP A 36 3.00 -15.26 6.28
N ASP A 37 2.76 -14.94 4.99
CA ASP A 37 3.38 -13.80 4.35
C ASP A 37 2.71 -12.50 4.80
N ILE A 38 3.48 -11.40 4.79
CA ILE A 38 2.99 -10.08 5.13
C ILE A 38 2.98 -9.19 3.88
N ILE A 39 1.79 -8.67 3.56
CA ILE A 39 1.61 -7.69 2.51
C ILE A 39 1.23 -6.36 3.18
N ILE A 40 1.95 -5.31 2.86
CA ILE A 40 1.71 -3.94 3.33
C ILE A 40 1.22 -3.14 2.14
N VAL A 41 0.02 -2.58 2.25
CA VAL A 41 -0.54 -1.72 1.20
C VAL A 41 -0.49 -0.29 1.71
N ASP A 42 0.25 0.54 0.98
CA ASP A 42 0.58 1.92 1.27
C ASP A 42 1.39 2.15 2.57
N ALA A 43 2.07 3.28 2.58
CA ALA A 43 2.96 3.69 3.65
C ALA A 43 2.61 5.10 4.19
N GLY A 44 1.33 5.34 4.44
CA GLY A 44 0.90 6.51 5.20
C GLY A 44 1.37 6.45 6.65
N THR A 45 0.97 7.39 7.50
CA THR A 45 1.50 7.49 8.87
C THR A 45 1.19 6.28 9.75
N GLY A 46 0.14 5.52 9.42
CA GLY A 46 -0.20 4.26 10.10
C GLY A 46 0.94 3.22 10.07
N ILE A 47 1.82 3.29 9.07
CA ILE A 47 2.95 2.37 8.94
C ILE A 47 3.95 2.43 10.10
N ARG A 48 4.04 3.58 10.79
CA ARG A 48 4.91 3.72 11.97
C ARG A 48 4.51 2.74 13.08
N ARG A 49 3.21 2.60 13.32
CA ARG A 49 2.68 1.67 14.33
C ARG A 49 2.86 0.22 13.88
N LEU A 50 2.56 -0.08 12.62
CA LEU A 50 2.79 -1.39 12.02
C LEU A 50 4.28 -1.76 12.12
N GLY A 51 5.20 -0.87 11.74
CA GLY A 51 6.64 -1.12 11.80
C GLY A 51 7.14 -1.43 13.21
N ASN A 52 6.60 -0.78 14.24
CA ASN A 52 6.92 -1.08 15.63
C ASN A 52 6.42 -2.48 16.03
N GLN A 53 5.25 -2.91 15.56
CA GLN A 53 4.74 -4.24 15.82
C GLN A 53 5.57 -5.32 15.12
N LEU A 54 5.82 -5.17 13.82
CA LEU A 54 6.64 -6.12 13.05
C LEU A 54 8.06 -6.25 13.61
N ALA A 55 8.63 -5.15 14.11
CA ALA A 55 9.92 -5.18 14.78
C ALA A 55 9.89 -6.03 16.06
N LYS A 56 8.84 -5.93 16.88
CA LYS A 56 8.64 -6.76 18.08
C LYS A 56 8.43 -8.24 17.74
N GLU A 57 7.66 -8.50 16.68
CA GLU A 57 7.38 -9.85 16.18
C GLU A 57 8.59 -10.45 15.43
N LYS A 58 9.66 -9.67 15.23
CA LYS A 58 10.86 -10.05 14.46
C LYS A 58 10.54 -10.47 13.01
N ARG A 59 9.45 -9.91 12.43
CA ARG A 59 9.11 -10.14 11.03
C ARG A 59 10.09 -9.36 10.15
N ARG A 60 10.65 -10.04 9.14
CA ARG A 60 11.75 -9.48 8.34
C ARG A 60 11.52 -9.58 6.83
N ASP A 61 10.71 -10.52 6.39
CA ASP A 61 10.35 -10.70 4.99
C ASP A 61 9.00 -10.04 4.76
N LEU A 62 9.00 -8.95 3.96
CA LEU A 62 7.87 -8.06 3.81
C LEU A 62 7.61 -7.77 2.33
N ASN A 63 6.34 -7.72 1.95
CA ASN A 63 5.91 -7.34 0.62
C ASN A 63 5.20 -5.99 0.68
N PHE A 64 5.61 -5.04 -0.13
CA PHE A 64 4.96 -3.74 -0.27
C PHE A 64 4.24 -3.62 -1.59
N ILE A 65 3.03 -3.10 -1.53
CA ILE A 65 2.21 -2.68 -2.67
C ILE A 65 1.83 -1.23 -2.43
N PHE A 66 1.96 -0.38 -3.45
CA PHE A 66 1.48 0.99 -3.39
C PHE A 66 0.31 1.19 -4.33
N THR A 67 -0.73 1.88 -3.87
CA THR A 67 -1.87 2.25 -4.69
C THR A 67 -1.52 3.41 -5.60
N HIS A 68 -0.94 4.46 -5.05
CA HIS A 68 -0.44 5.63 -5.76
C HIS A 68 0.52 6.44 -4.88
N ALA A 69 0.96 7.61 -5.35
CA ALA A 69 2.06 8.35 -4.74
C ALA A 69 1.64 9.66 -4.06
N HIS A 70 0.37 9.85 -3.74
CA HIS A 70 -0.03 10.99 -2.93
C HIS A 70 0.59 10.90 -1.54
N TRP A 71 0.78 12.05 -0.90
CA TRP A 71 1.54 12.17 0.34
C TRP A 71 1.05 11.26 1.46
N ASP A 72 -0.24 11.20 1.64
CA ASP A 72 -0.90 10.39 2.67
C ASP A 72 -0.72 8.87 2.48
N HIS A 73 -0.26 8.44 1.31
CA HIS A 73 0.06 7.04 1.00
C HIS A 73 1.55 6.71 1.11
N VAL A 74 2.44 7.72 1.20
CA VAL A 74 3.89 7.49 1.18
C VAL A 74 4.65 8.19 2.31
N MET A 75 4.07 9.22 2.94
CA MET A 75 4.78 10.08 3.91
C MET A 75 5.28 9.36 5.15
N GLY A 76 4.71 8.23 5.49
CA GLY A 76 5.11 7.42 6.63
C GLY A 76 6.29 6.48 6.34
N PHE A 77 6.61 6.23 5.06
CA PHE A 77 7.65 5.27 4.67
C PHE A 77 8.98 5.50 5.39
N PRO A 78 9.53 6.74 5.48
CA PRO A 78 10.79 6.99 6.16
C PRO A 78 10.79 6.63 7.66
N PHE A 79 9.61 6.51 8.26
CA PHE A 79 9.41 6.20 9.67
C PHE A 79 9.10 4.72 9.92
N PHE A 80 9.18 3.88 8.88
CA PHE A 80 9.00 2.45 8.99
C PHE A 80 10.24 1.77 9.55
N LYS A 81 10.20 1.46 10.84
CA LYS A 81 11.35 0.95 11.59
C LYS A 81 12.10 -0.22 10.95
N PRO A 82 11.45 -1.22 10.31
CA PRO A 82 12.14 -2.32 9.64
C PRO A 82 13.09 -1.91 8.51
N LEU A 83 12.95 -0.72 7.90
CA LEU A 83 13.89 -0.19 6.89
C LEU A 83 15.33 -0.09 7.40
N TYR A 84 15.50 0.02 8.70
CA TYR A 84 16.79 0.28 9.35
C TYR A 84 17.40 -0.98 9.97
N TYR A 85 16.88 -2.16 9.64
CA TYR A 85 17.46 -3.44 10.05
C TYR A 85 18.07 -4.18 8.86
N LYS A 86 19.36 -4.48 8.90
CA LYS A 86 20.10 -5.23 7.86
C LYS A 86 19.49 -6.60 7.53
N SER A 87 18.79 -7.20 8.50
CA SER A 87 18.14 -8.50 8.33
C SER A 87 16.75 -8.42 7.70
N THR A 88 16.28 -7.23 7.37
CA THR A 88 14.96 -7.06 6.74
C THR A 88 15.09 -7.15 5.22
N HIS A 89 14.21 -7.94 4.60
CA HIS A 89 14.05 -8.05 3.16
C HIS A 89 12.69 -7.49 2.78
N ILE A 90 12.68 -6.55 1.87
CA ILE A 90 11.46 -5.89 1.42
C ILE A 90 11.36 -6.02 -0.09
N GLN A 91 10.30 -6.69 -0.55
CA GLN A 91 9.95 -6.72 -1.96
C GLN A 91 8.93 -5.60 -2.24
N LEU A 92 9.33 -4.63 -3.07
CA LEU A 92 8.51 -3.51 -3.50
C LEU A 92 7.86 -3.86 -4.83
N HIS A 93 6.60 -4.28 -4.81
CA HIS A 93 5.84 -4.62 -6.00
C HIS A 93 5.49 -3.36 -6.78
N ARG A 94 5.67 -3.42 -8.10
CA ARG A 94 5.38 -2.30 -8.99
C ARG A 94 3.89 -2.20 -9.27
N CYS A 95 3.40 -0.97 -9.30
CA CYS A 95 2.04 -0.66 -9.69
C CYS A 95 1.92 -0.64 -11.23
N PRO A 96 1.08 -1.46 -11.86
CA PRO A 96 0.97 -1.53 -13.32
C PRO A 96 0.40 -0.27 -13.96
N TYR A 97 -0.42 0.49 -13.23
CA TYR A 97 -1.08 1.71 -13.73
C TYR A 97 -0.33 3.00 -13.38
N HIS A 98 0.83 2.89 -12.73
CA HIS A 98 1.68 4.02 -12.41
C HIS A 98 3.12 3.75 -12.87
N SER A 99 3.49 4.31 -14.01
CA SER A 99 4.79 4.09 -14.65
C SER A 99 5.99 4.73 -13.93
N LYS A 100 5.75 5.67 -13.03
CA LYS A 100 6.82 6.32 -12.27
C LYS A 100 7.02 5.58 -10.96
N PHE A 101 8.10 4.89 -10.93
CA PHE A 101 8.63 4.05 -9.89
C PHE A 101 8.45 4.60 -8.49
N VAL A 102 7.86 3.77 -7.64
CA VAL A 102 7.88 3.87 -6.18
C VAL A 102 9.28 4.26 -5.69
N GLU A 103 10.33 3.64 -6.19
CA GLU A 103 11.72 3.99 -5.87
C GLU A 103 12.05 5.45 -6.13
N THR A 104 11.70 6.00 -7.30
CA THR A 104 11.95 7.41 -7.63
C THR A 104 11.20 8.35 -6.69
N ILE A 105 9.98 8.00 -6.30
CA ILE A 105 9.16 8.81 -5.40
C ILE A 105 9.69 8.74 -3.98
N LEU A 106 9.99 7.53 -3.49
CA LEU A 106 10.52 7.33 -2.14
C LEU A 106 11.91 7.94 -1.99
N SER A 107 12.77 7.88 -3.03
CA SER A 107 14.08 8.54 -2.99
C SER A 107 13.97 10.06 -2.96
N LYS A 108 13.00 10.66 -3.64
CA LYS A 108 12.71 12.10 -3.55
C LYS A 108 12.16 12.49 -2.18
N LEU A 109 11.26 11.69 -1.63
CA LEU A 109 10.71 11.89 -0.29
C LEU A 109 11.80 11.89 0.77
N MET A 110 12.78 10.99 0.65
CA MET A 110 13.91 10.85 1.57
C MET A 110 15.14 11.67 1.17
N ALA A 111 15.01 12.59 0.22
CA ALA A 111 16.13 13.46 -0.16
C ALA A 111 16.26 14.67 0.77
N PRO A 112 17.51 15.14 1.05
CA PRO A 112 17.71 16.43 1.70
C PRO A 112 17.08 17.58 0.89
N PRO A 113 16.53 18.60 1.54
CA PRO A 113 16.48 18.84 2.99
C PRO A 113 15.27 18.19 3.69
N ASN A 114 14.44 17.41 2.99
CA ASN A 114 13.16 16.89 3.50
C ASN A 114 13.35 15.83 4.60
N PHE A 115 14.36 14.98 4.46
CA PHE A 115 14.62 13.90 5.40
C PHE A 115 16.14 13.70 5.62
N PRO A 116 16.59 13.39 6.86
CA PRO A 116 18.03 13.30 7.18
C PRO A 116 18.70 12.03 6.66
N VAL A 117 17.94 10.94 6.45
CA VAL A 117 18.47 9.67 5.93
C VAL A 117 18.08 9.54 4.46
N LYS A 118 19.06 9.38 3.58
CA LYS A 118 18.78 9.17 2.16
C LYS A 118 18.23 7.78 1.91
N TYR A 119 17.43 7.65 0.85
CA TYR A 119 16.90 6.35 0.42
C TYR A 119 18.02 5.30 0.19
N ALA A 120 19.14 5.74 -0.37
CA ALA A 120 20.32 4.89 -0.59
C ALA A 120 21.01 4.40 0.71
N ASP A 121 20.74 5.04 1.84
CA ASP A 121 21.32 4.70 3.15
C ASP A 121 20.41 3.76 3.95
N ILE A 122 19.27 3.33 3.39
CA ILE A 122 18.41 2.29 3.97
C ILE A 122 19.23 1.00 4.11
N THR A 123 19.18 0.38 5.30
CA THR A 123 19.97 -0.82 5.59
C THR A 123 19.23 -2.12 5.27
N ALA A 124 17.91 -2.10 5.16
CA ALA A 124 17.13 -3.24 4.68
C ALA A 124 17.49 -3.58 3.22
N GLN A 125 17.36 -4.83 2.86
CA GLN A 125 17.56 -5.29 1.49
C GLN A 125 16.26 -5.04 0.71
N LEU A 126 16.31 -4.12 -0.26
CA LEU A 126 15.17 -3.80 -1.12
C LEU A 126 15.28 -4.53 -2.45
N SER A 127 14.20 -5.13 -2.90
CA SER A 127 14.09 -5.80 -4.20
C SER A 127 12.88 -5.31 -4.96
N TYR A 128 12.99 -5.33 -6.30
CA TYR A 128 11.97 -4.84 -7.21
C TYR A 128 11.71 -5.91 -8.27
N PRO A 129 10.51 -6.50 -8.35
CA PRO A 129 10.17 -7.40 -9.45
C PRO A 129 10.33 -6.70 -10.81
N VAL A 130 10.90 -7.41 -11.77
CA VAL A 130 11.21 -6.86 -13.11
C VAL A 130 9.94 -6.72 -13.94
N THR A 131 8.94 -7.55 -13.72
CA THR A 131 7.70 -7.61 -14.49
C THR A 131 6.58 -6.77 -13.88
N PHE A 132 5.65 -6.31 -14.73
CA PHE A 132 4.39 -5.66 -14.37
C PHE A 132 3.23 -6.62 -14.70
N PRO A 133 2.99 -7.63 -13.90
CA PRO A 133 1.95 -8.60 -14.19
C PRO A 133 0.56 -7.97 -13.99
N THR A 134 -0.39 -8.41 -14.80
CA THR A 134 -1.82 -8.10 -14.62
C THR A 134 -2.42 -8.84 -13.42
N GLU A 135 -1.74 -9.87 -12.95
CA GLU A 135 -2.05 -10.66 -11.77
C GLU A 135 -0.75 -11.28 -11.25
N PHE A 136 -0.58 -11.36 -9.94
CA PHE A 136 0.60 -11.97 -9.32
C PHE A 136 0.26 -12.59 -7.96
N GLU A 137 1.12 -13.46 -7.47
CA GLU A 137 0.94 -14.14 -6.20
C GLU A 137 1.93 -13.62 -5.16
N ILE A 138 1.45 -13.53 -3.92
CA ILE A 138 2.27 -13.33 -2.71
C ILE A 138 1.85 -14.40 -1.72
N GLY A 139 2.70 -15.40 -1.52
CA GLY A 139 2.36 -16.57 -0.73
C GLY A 139 1.11 -17.27 -1.28
N SER A 140 0.09 -17.41 -0.45
CA SER A 140 -1.20 -18.04 -0.81
C SER A 140 -2.24 -17.06 -1.38
N VAL A 141 -1.91 -15.79 -1.55
CA VAL A 141 -2.83 -14.75 -2.02
C VAL A 141 -2.55 -14.40 -3.48
N SER A 142 -3.56 -14.50 -4.34
CA SER A 142 -3.54 -13.88 -5.67
C SER A 142 -3.91 -12.40 -5.55
N VAL A 143 -3.17 -11.54 -6.25
CA VAL A 143 -3.31 -10.09 -6.24
C VAL A 143 -3.62 -9.61 -7.66
N VAL A 144 -4.80 -9.04 -7.85
CA VAL A 144 -5.27 -8.52 -9.14
C VAL A 144 -5.39 -7.01 -9.04
N PRO A 145 -4.59 -6.24 -9.80
CA PRO A 145 -4.69 -4.78 -9.82
C PRO A 145 -5.81 -4.29 -10.74
N VAL A 146 -6.33 -3.11 -10.45
CA VAL A 146 -7.29 -2.39 -11.28
C VAL A 146 -6.96 -0.90 -11.29
N ALA A 147 -7.19 -0.22 -12.42
CA ALA A 147 -6.99 1.23 -12.50
C ALA A 147 -8.01 1.97 -11.62
N LEU A 148 -7.56 2.98 -10.89
CA LEU A 148 -8.43 3.86 -10.09
C LEU A 148 -8.89 5.07 -10.91
N SER A 149 -10.12 5.52 -10.70
CA SER A 149 -10.62 6.83 -11.12
C SER A 149 -10.25 7.87 -10.05
N HIS A 150 -9.07 8.46 -10.20
CA HIS A 150 -8.48 9.38 -9.24
C HIS A 150 -7.49 10.34 -9.93
N PRO A 151 -7.31 11.59 -9.46
CA PRO A 151 -6.32 12.51 -10.01
C PRO A 151 -4.92 11.89 -10.07
N ASN A 152 -4.27 11.95 -11.22
CA ASN A 152 -2.98 11.33 -11.53
C ASN A 152 -3.01 9.78 -11.59
N GLY A 153 -4.19 9.16 -11.53
CA GLY A 153 -4.36 7.71 -11.58
C GLY A 153 -3.95 7.00 -10.29
N GLY A 154 -3.90 5.68 -10.36
CA GLY A 154 -3.54 4.80 -9.25
C GLY A 154 -3.95 3.37 -9.52
N SER A 155 -3.66 2.48 -8.59
CA SER A 155 -4.11 1.09 -8.61
C SER A 155 -4.93 0.76 -7.39
N GLY A 156 -6.13 0.24 -7.61
CA GLY A 156 -6.82 -0.59 -6.65
C GLY A 156 -6.35 -2.03 -6.74
N TYR A 157 -6.70 -2.83 -5.77
CA TYR A 157 -6.29 -4.24 -5.71
C TYR A 157 -7.41 -5.12 -5.19
N LYS A 158 -7.51 -6.31 -5.79
CA LYS A 158 -8.32 -7.42 -5.29
C LYS A 158 -7.37 -8.52 -4.81
N PHE A 159 -7.50 -8.89 -3.56
CA PHE A 159 -6.75 -9.96 -2.91
C PHE A 159 -7.65 -11.17 -2.79
N ILE A 160 -7.19 -12.32 -3.28
CA ILE A 160 -7.99 -13.55 -3.33
C ILE A 160 -7.26 -14.66 -2.60
N GLU A 161 -7.93 -15.30 -1.65
CA GLU A 161 -7.42 -16.46 -0.93
C GLU A 161 -8.55 -17.41 -0.53
N ASP A 162 -8.43 -18.70 -0.83
CA ASP A 162 -9.43 -19.73 -0.52
C ASP A 162 -10.85 -19.37 -1.03
N GLY A 163 -10.96 -18.83 -2.23
CA GLY A 163 -12.24 -18.44 -2.82
C GLY A 163 -12.92 -17.21 -2.20
N LYS A 164 -12.26 -16.55 -1.25
CA LYS A 164 -12.71 -15.28 -0.66
C LYS A 164 -11.89 -14.13 -1.22
N SER A 165 -12.53 -12.99 -1.44
CA SER A 165 -11.85 -11.80 -1.94
C SER A 165 -12.00 -10.60 -1.00
N PHE A 166 -10.96 -9.77 -0.98
CA PHE A 166 -10.97 -8.44 -0.40
C PHE A 166 -10.58 -7.44 -1.48
N VAL A 167 -11.42 -6.43 -1.71
CA VAL A 167 -11.17 -5.39 -2.71
C VAL A 167 -10.87 -4.08 -1.99
N PHE A 168 -9.76 -3.46 -2.36
CA PHE A 168 -9.31 -2.19 -1.83
C PHE A 168 -9.20 -1.15 -2.95
N LEU A 169 -10.12 -0.18 -2.95
CA LEU A 169 -10.25 0.89 -3.94
C LEU A 169 -10.13 2.25 -3.22
N THR A 170 -8.99 2.48 -2.57
CA THR A 170 -8.78 3.76 -1.87
C THR A 170 -8.80 4.93 -2.84
N ASP A 171 -9.36 6.06 -2.41
CA ASP A 171 -9.41 7.33 -3.15
C ASP A 171 -10.09 7.26 -4.52
N ASN A 172 -10.80 6.17 -4.78
CA ASN A 172 -11.50 5.97 -6.04
C ASN A 172 -12.77 6.83 -6.11
N GLU A 173 -12.87 7.69 -7.10
CA GLU A 173 -14.02 8.58 -7.31
C GLU A 173 -15.08 7.89 -8.17
N LEU A 174 -16.03 7.20 -7.54
CA LEU A 174 -17.05 6.41 -8.24
C LEU A 174 -18.05 7.27 -9.06
N GLY A 175 -18.18 8.54 -8.74
CA GLY A 175 -19.09 9.48 -9.41
C GLY A 175 -18.44 10.29 -10.54
N TYR A 176 -17.14 10.14 -10.75
CA TYR A 176 -16.39 10.88 -11.76
C TYR A 176 -15.31 10.00 -12.39
N ILE A 177 -15.22 9.98 -13.72
CA ILE A 177 -14.21 9.19 -14.44
C ILE A 177 -13.04 10.09 -14.82
N HIS A 178 -11.92 9.94 -14.13
CA HIS A 178 -10.65 10.55 -14.47
C HIS A 178 -10.00 9.86 -15.69
N PRO A 179 -9.08 10.53 -16.41
CA PRO A 179 -8.35 9.89 -17.51
C PRO A 179 -7.67 8.58 -17.07
N GLY A 180 -8.02 7.49 -17.73
CA GLY A 180 -7.54 6.14 -17.40
C GLY A 180 -8.29 5.42 -16.28
N GLY A 181 -9.27 6.07 -15.64
CA GLY A 181 -10.18 5.45 -14.67
C GLY A 181 -11.28 4.62 -15.35
N LEU A 182 -12.00 3.85 -14.55
CA LEU A 182 -13.09 2.96 -14.97
C LEU A 182 -14.44 3.50 -14.50
N THR A 183 -15.52 2.94 -15.04
CA THR A 183 -16.89 3.26 -14.62
C THR A 183 -17.24 2.56 -13.30
N PHE A 184 -18.31 3.01 -12.66
CA PHE A 184 -18.85 2.33 -11.48
C PHE A 184 -19.20 0.86 -11.75
N ASP A 185 -19.77 0.56 -12.91
CA ASP A 185 -20.17 -0.80 -13.29
C ASP A 185 -18.93 -1.70 -13.49
N ASP A 186 -17.84 -1.17 -14.08
CA ASP A 186 -16.56 -1.89 -14.19
C ASP A 186 -15.99 -2.26 -12.80
N TYR A 187 -16.11 -1.36 -11.82
CA TYR A 187 -15.66 -1.67 -10.44
C TYR A 187 -16.56 -2.70 -9.75
N LEU A 188 -17.87 -2.71 -10.01
CA LEU A 188 -18.76 -3.75 -9.51
C LEU A 188 -18.41 -5.12 -10.10
N GLU A 189 -18.17 -5.18 -11.40
CA GLU A 189 -17.74 -6.40 -12.09
C GLU A 189 -16.39 -6.88 -11.53
N PHE A 190 -15.42 -5.98 -11.42
CA PHE A 190 -14.12 -6.29 -10.84
C PHE A 190 -14.24 -6.83 -9.41
N ALA A 191 -15.10 -6.26 -8.59
CA ALA A 191 -15.34 -6.72 -7.24
C ALA A 191 -16.04 -8.11 -7.20
N GLY A 192 -16.70 -8.52 -8.29
CA GLY A 192 -17.56 -9.69 -8.33
C GLY A 192 -18.90 -9.43 -7.63
N ALA A 193 -19.31 -8.16 -7.54
CA ALA A 193 -20.59 -7.76 -6.99
C ALA A 193 -21.61 -7.61 -8.14
N TYR A 194 -22.75 -8.30 -8.03
CA TYR A 194 -23.85 -8.15 -8.99
C TYR A 194 -24.87 -7.17 -8.42
N ARG A 195 -25.43 -6.32 -9.30
CA ARG A 195 -26.65 -5.57 -8.94
C ARG A 195 -27.80 -6.56 -8.84
N PHE A 196 -28.46 -6.60 -7.70
CA PHE A 196 -29.73 -7.27 -7.52
C PHE A 196 -30.88 -6.33 -7.92
#